data_8da2eae77e6d7529757be9f93ab6ccbd
#
_entry.id   8da2eae77e6d7529757be9f93ab6ccbd
#
_cell.length_a   1.000
_cell.length_b   1.000
_cell.length_c   1.000
_cell.angle_alpha   90.00
_cell.angle_beta   90.00
_cell.angle_gamma   90.00
#
_symmetry.space_group_name_H-M   'P 1'
#
loop_
_entity.id
_entity.type
_entity.pdbx_description
1 polymer ?
#
loop_
_entity_poly.entity_id
_entity_poly.type
_entity_poly.pdbx_seq_one_letter_code
_entity_poly.pdbx_strand_id
1 'polypeptide(L)'
;MSEQTGTFYAVSVGPGDPELLTLQAVRVLENTPVIAAPQTASGQMLALDIARGAVDLTGKSVLPLRFTMSHDAAVRAESYRAAATAVEAELRQGRDVAMVNLGDVALFATAYYIFAEIERDGFPARMLPGVTSVAAV
;
A
#
# COMPACT_ATOMS: atom_id res chain seq x y z
N MET A 1 -19.80 -5.54 -22.48
CA MET A 1 -19.01 -6.40 -21.58
C MET A 1 -18.26 -5.52 -20.58
N SER A 2 -18.50 -5.75 -19.32
CA SER A 2 -17.82 -4.97 -18.31
C SER A 2 -16.38 -5.48 -18.16
N GLU A 3 -15.42 -4.56 -18.17
CA GLU A 3 -14.05 -4.90 -17.90
C GLU A 3 -13.89 -5.11 -16.40
N GLN A 4 -13.28 -6.21 -16.03
CA GLN A 4 -12.96 -6.46 -14.64
C GLN A 4 -11.67 -5.74 -14.29
N THR A 5 -11.75 -4.83 -13.35
CA THR A 5 -10.56 -4.19 -12.79
C THR A 5 -10.09 -4.97 -11.57
N GLY A 6 -8.83 -4.78 -11.20
CA GLY A 6 -8.31 -5.33 -9.96
C GLY A 6 -8.85 -4.57 -8.76
N THR A 7 -8.60 -5.12 -7.58
CA THR A 7 -8.98 -4.51 -6.30
C THR A 7 -7.73 -3.97 -5.63
N PHE A 8 -7.85 -2.78 -5.05
CA PHE A 8 -6.78 -2.17 -4.26
C PHE A 8 -6.95 -2.53 -2.78
N TYR A 9 -5.87 -2.97 -2.17
CA TYR A 9 -5.85 -3.28 -0.74
C TYR A 9 -4.82 -2.38 -0.05
N ALA A 10 -5.24 -1.62 0.94
CA ALA A 10 -4.30 -0.91 1.81
C ALA A 10 -4.01 -1.82 3.01
N VAL A 11 -2.78 -2.28 3.13
CA VAL A 11 -2.39 -3.31 4.09
C VAL A 11 -1.39 -2.75 5.08
N SER A 12 -1.75 -2.72 6.36
CA SER A 12 -0.82 -2.35 7.41
C SER A 12 0.05 -3.56 7.77
N VAL A 13 1.36 -3.36 7.81
CA VAL A 13 2.30 -4.41 8.21
C VAL A 13 2.72 -4.27 9.68
N GLY A 14 2.04 -3.40 10.43
CA GLY A 14 2.29 -3.21 11.84
C GLY A 14 3.49 -2.31 12.12
N PRO A 15 3.90 -2.24 13.40
CA PRO A 15 4.91 -1.25 13.82
C PRO A 15 6.36 -1.64 13.52
N GLY A 16 6.62 -2.80 12.95
CA GLY A 16 7.98 -3.18 12.56
C GLY A 16 8.33 -4.66 12.73
N ASP A 17 7.56 -5.40 13.51
CA ASP A 17 7.79 -6.82 13.72
C ASP A 17 6.93 -7.63 12.76
N PRO A 18 7.53 -8.44 11.86
CA PRO A 18 6.73 -9.26 10.93
C PRO A 18 5.73 -10.18 11.62
N GLU A 19 5.98 -10.58 12.85
CA GLU A 19 5.06 -11.45 13.60
C GLU A 19 3.77 -10.72 14.00
N LEU A 20 3.74 -9.39 13.90
CA LEU A 20 2.55 -8.61 14.22
C LEU A 20 1.60 -8.42 13.02
N LEU A 21 1.91 -9.00 11.86
CA LEU A 21 0.97 -8.99 10.74
C LEU A 21 -0.25 -9.83 11.08
N THR A 22 -1.43 -9.32 10.69
CA THR A 22 -2.66 -10.10 10.85
C THR A 22 -2.70 -11.23 9.83
N LEU A 23 -3.46 -12.29 10.13
CA LEU A 23 -3.66 -13.37 9.17
C LEU A 23 -4.32 -12.89 7.89
N GLN A 24 -5.22 -11.93 7.99
CA GLN A 24 -5.88 -11.35 6.83
C GLN A 24 -4.86 -10.64 5.93
N ALA A 25 -3.95 -9.87 6.52
CA ALA A 25 -2.90 -9.19 5.78
C ALA A 25 -2.00 -10.20 5.06
N VAL A 26 -1.62 -11.28 5.75
CA VAL A 26 -0.79 -12.34 5.15
C VAL A 26 -1.48 -12.94 3.93
N ARG A 27 -2.76 -13.27 4.06
CA ARG A 27 -3.51 -13.88 2.95
C ARG A 27 -3.61 -12.96 1.74
N VAL A 28 -3.87 -11.68 1.98
CA VAL A 28 -3.96 -10.71 0.90
C VAL A 28 -2.61 -10.57 0.19
N LEU A 29 -1.52 -10.48 0.95
CA LEU A 29 -0.19 -10.36 0.36
C LEU A 29 0.18 -11.61 -0.43
N GLU A 30 -0.18 -12.79 0.05
CA GLU A 30 0.10 -14.04 -0.66
C GLU A 30 -0.64 -14.14 -2.00
N ASN A 31 -1.85 -13.61 -2.06
CA ASN A 31 -2.74 -13.78 -3.21
C ASN A 31 -2.74 -12.60 -4.16
N THR A 32 -1.99 -11.55 -3.88
CA THR A 32 -1.99 -10.33 -4.70
C THR A 32 -0.74 -10.29 -5.57
N PRO A 33 -0.87 -10.11 -6.89
CA PRO A 33 0.28 -10.17 -7.79
C PRO A 33 1.17 -8.93 -7.76
N VAL A 34 0.65 -7.78 -7.38
CA VAL A 34 1.41 -6.53 -7.36
C VAL A 34 1.45 -5.97 -5.94
N ILE A 35 2.63 -5.71 -5.45
CA ILE A 35 2.83 -5.13 -4.12
C ILE A 35 3.37 -3.71 -4.30
N ALA A 36 2.57 -2.72 -3.91
CA ALA A 36 3.00 -1.32 -3.92
C ALA A 36 3.61 -0.99 -2.56
N ALA A 37 4.73 -0.30 -2.58
CA ALA A 37 5.45 -0.01 -1.34
C ALA A 37 6.01 1.40 -1.35
N PRO A 38 5.80 2.17 -0.27
CA PRO A 38 6.44 3.47 -0.13
C PRO A 38 7.96 3.31 -0.16
N GLN A 39 8.62 4.17 -0.91
CA GLN A 39 10.06 4.15 -1.06
C GLN A 39 10.63 5.50 -0.62
N THR A 40 11.66 5.46 0.23
CA THR A 40 12.36 6.67 0.65
C THR A 40 13.26 7.21 -0.45
N ALA A 41 13.76 8.44 -0.29
CA ALA A 41 14.68 9.04 -1.25
C ALA A 41 15.95 8.21 -1.43
N SER A 42 16.38 7.47 -0.40
CA SER A 42 17.53 6.58 -0.48
C SER A 42 17.23 5.22 -1.10
N GLY A 43 15.98 4.97 -1.47
CA GLY A 43 15.56 3.73 -2.11
C GLY A 43 15.09 2.64 -1.16
N GLN A 44 14.99 2.93 0.13
CA GLN A 44 14.52 1.95 1.12
C GLN A 44 12.99 1.79 1.07
N MET A 45 12.56 0.55 1.22
CA MET A 45 11.14 0.20 1.28
C MET A 45 10.89 -0.61 2.56
N LEU A 46 10.87 0.07 3.70
CA LEU A 46 10.81 -0.58 5.01
C LEU A 46 9.57 -1.44 5.19
N ALA A 47 8.40 -0.94 4.77
CA ALA A 47 7.17 -1.73 4.91
C ALA A 47 7.24 -3.01 4.07
N LEU A 48 7.86 -2.95 2.90
CA LEU A 48 8.04 -4.13 2.06
C LEU A 48 8.98 -5.13 2.73
N ASP A 49 10.07 -4.65 3.34
CA ASP A 49 11.01 -5.51 4.04
C ASP A 49 10.33 -6.25 5.20
N ILE A 50 9.45 -5.56 5.93
CA ILE A 50 8.66 -6.18 7.00
C ILE A 50 7.73 -7.24 6.43
N ALA A 51 7.04 -6.94 5.34
CA ALA A 51 6.15 -7.90 4.70
C ALA A 51 6.89 -9.15 4.25
N ARG A 52 8.09 -8.98 3.70
CA ARG A 52 8.92 -10.13 3.29
C ARG A 52 9.32 -11.03 4.45
N GLY A 53 9.37 -10.50 5.65
CA GLY A 53 9.65 -11.30 6.84
C GLY A 53 8.54 -12.26 7.22
N ALA A 54 7.31 -11.99 6.74
CA ALA A 54 6.13 -12.80 7.07
C ALA A 54 5.62 -13.60 5.86
N VAL A 55 5.84 -13.09 4.64
CA VAL A 55 5.26 -13.66 3.42
C VAL A 55 6.34 -13.77 2.35
N ASP A 56 6.36 -14.86 1.63
CA ASP A 56 7.24 -15.00 0.48
C ASP A 56 6.65 -14.22 -0.69
N LEU A 57 7.31 -13.14 -1.08
CA LEU A 57 6.87 -12.28 -2.17
C LEU A 57 7.60 -12.56 -3.49
N THR A 58 8.32 -13.67 -3.57
CA THR A 58 9.05 -14.05 -4.78
C THR A 58 8.09 -14.20 -5.95
N GLY A 59 8.46 -13.65 -7.09
CA GLY A 59 7.62 -13.70 -8.30
C GLY A 59 6.56 -12.64 -8.42
N LYS A 60 6.39 -11.81 -7.38
CA LYS A 60 5.42 -10.71 -7.44
C LYS A 60 6.09 -9.45 -7.99
N SER A 61 5.28 -8.61 -8.64
CA SER A 61 5.76 -7.32 -9.10
C SER A 61 5.75 -6.33 -7.94
N VAL A 62 6.84 -5.59 -7.79
CA VAL A 62 6.94 -4.53 -6.77
C VAL A 62 6.78 -3.19 -7.47
N LEU A 63 5.86 -2.38 -6.97
CA LEU A 63 5.60 -1.04 -7.48
C LEU A 63 6.06 -0.03 -6.43
N PRO A 64 7.25 0.58 -6.60
CA PRO A 64 7.72 1.59 -5.65
C PRO A 64 6.89 2.86 -5.75
N LEU A 65 6.50 3.40 -4.61
CA LEU A 65 5.75 4.66 -4.56
C LEU A 65 6.59 5.69 -3.82
N ARG A 66 6.89 6.79 -4.47
CA ARG A 66 7.66 7.87 -3.86
C ARG A 66 6.72 8.99 -3.44
N PHE A 67 6.88 9.44 -2.22
CA PHE A 67 6.13 10.54 -1.66
C PHE A 67 7.07 11.66 -1.28
N THR A 68 6.71 12.90 -1.63
CA THR A 68 7.49 14.05 -1.24
C THR A 68 7.17 14.43 0.21
N MET A 69 8.19 14.86 0.94
CA MET A 69 8.05 15.38 2.28
C MET A 69 7.93 16.91 2.28
N SER A 70 7.59 17.50 1.16
CA SER A 70 7.46 18.95 1.02
C SER A 70 6.39 19.50 1.96
N HIS A 71 6.64 20.70 2.48
CA HIS A 71 5.65 21.43 3.28
C HIS A 71 4.54 22.05 2.41
N ASP A 72 4.73 22.10 1.09
CA ASP A 72 3.74 22.63 0.18
C ASP A 72 2.64 21.58 -0.03
N ALA A 73 1.43 21.92 0.35
CA ALA A 73 0.29 21.00 0.26
C ALA A 73 -0.02 20.60 -1.19
N ALA A 74 0.17 21.52 -2.15
CA ALA A 74 -0.06 21.20 -3.56
C ALA A 74 0.94 20.20 -4.08
N VAL A 75 2.22 20.32 -3.68
CA VAL A 75 3.26 19.38 -4.07
C VAL A 75 3.01 18.00 -3.48
N ARG A 76 2.58 17.93 -2.21
CA ARG A 76 2.23 16.65 -1.58
C ARG A 76 1.05 16.00 -2.29
N ALA A 77 0.00 16.79 -2.58
CA ALA A 77 -1.18 16.26 -3.26
C ALA A 77 -0.84 15.71 -4.64
N GLU A 78 0.04 16.38 -5.36
CA GLU A 78 0.50 15.91 -6.67
C GLU A 78 1.24 14.59 -6.56
N SER A 79 2.09 14.44 -5.55
CA SER A 79 2.83 13.20 -5.30
C SER A 79 1.86 12.04 -4.98
N TYR A 80 0.84 12.29 -4.17
CA TYR A 80 -0.17 11.28 -3.85
C TYR A 80 -0.99 10.90 -5.08
N ARG A 81 -1.32 11.89 -5.90
CA ARG A 81 -2.06 11.65 -7.14
C ARG A 81 -1.25 10.81 -8.11
N ALA A 82 0.04 11.09 -8.23
CA ALA A 82 0.93 10.30 -9.08
C ALA A 82 1.01 8.85 -8.60
N ALA A 83 1.08 8.63 -7.29
CA ALA A 83 1.09 7.29 -6.72
C ALA A 83 -0.23 6.56 -7.00
N ALA A 84 -1.36 7.23 -6.81
CA ALA A 84 -2.66 6.65 -7.10
C ALA A 84 -2.78 6.28 -8.58
N THR A 85 -2.30 7.15 -9.46
CA THR A 85 -2.33 6.89 -10.91
C THR A 85 -1.50 5.66 -11.27
N ALA A 86 -0.33 5.49 -10.66
CA ALA A 86 0.51 4.32 -10.91
C ALA A 86 -0.18 3.03 -10.47
N VAL A 87 -0.85 3.05 -9.31
CA VAL A 87 -1.63 1.92 -8.84
C VAL A 87 -2.80 1.62 -9.78
N GLU A 88 -3.53 2.66 -10.18
CA GLU A 88 -4.70 2.49 -11.05
C GLU A 88 -4.33 1.89 -12.39
N ALA A 89 -3.13 2.17 -12.90
CA ALA A 89 -2.67 1.57 -14.16
C ALA A 89 -2.64 0.05 -14.06
N GLU A 90 -2.23 -0.50 -12.90
CA GLU A 90 -2.26 -1.94 -12.67
C GLU A 90 -3.69 -2.46 -12.51
N LEU A 91 -4.52 -1.72 -11.79
CA LEU A 91 -5.91 -2.12 -11.56
C LEU A 91 -6.70 -2.20 -12.88
N ARG A 92 -6.43 -1.29 -13.81
CA ARG A 92 -7.09 -1.30 -15.11
C ARG A 92 -6.74 -2.53 -15.94
N GLN A 93 -5.60 -3.14 -15.66
CA GLN A 93 -5.20 -4.38 -16.34
C GLN A 93 -5.77 -5.62 -15.66
N GLY A 94 -6.61 -5.45 -14.66
CA GLY A 94 -7.22 -6.56 -13.94
C GLY A 94 -6.36 -7.15 -12.85
N ARG A 95 -5.27 -6.48 -12.47
CA ARG A 95 -4.39 -6.96 -11.40
C ARG A 95 -4.76 -6.33 -10.08
N ASP A 96 -4.81 -7.14 -9.04
CA ASP A 96 -4.98 -6.63 -7.69
C ASP A 96 -3.65 -6.03 -7.22
N VAL A 97 -3.75 -4.97 -6.44
CA VAL A 97 -2.58 -4.29 -5.86
C VAL A 97 -2.75 -4.20 -4.36
N ALA A 98 -1.75 -4.63 -3.62
CA ALA A 98 -1.71 -4.45 -2.17
C ALA A 98 -0.62 -3.42 -1.85
N MET A 99 -1.00 -2.30 -1.26
CA MET A 99 -0.05 -1.29 -0.79
C MET A 99 0.29 -1.57 0.66
N VAL A 100 1.54 -1.91 0.92
CA VAL A 100 2.01 -2.14 2.29
C VAL A 100 2.36 -0.81 2.93
N ASN A 101 2.02 -0.65 4.20
CA ASN A 101 2.36 0.56 4.94
C ASN A 101 2.59 0.22 6.40
N LEU A 102 3.39 1.05 7.07
CA LEU A 102 3.64 0.90 8.49
C LEU A 102 2.41 1.32 9.29
N GLY A 103 2.29 0.79 10.50
CA GLY A 103 1.20 1.15 11.39
C GLY A 103 1.39 2.52 12.06
N ASP A 104 2.15 3.40 11.45
CA ASP A 104 2.37 4.76 11.92
C ASP A 104 1.22 5.66 11.46
N VAL A 105 0.77 6.57 12.33
CA VAL A 105 -0.37 7.43 12.05
C VAL A 105 -0.14 8.29 10.80
N ALA A 106 1.06 8.85 10.64
CA ALA A 106 1.36 9.72 9.50
C ALA A 106 1.33 8.92 8.19
N LEU A 107 1.90 7.72 8.18
CA LEU A 107 1.92 6.86 7.00
C LEU A 107 0.53 6.27 6.72
N PHE A 108 -0.25 6.02 7.77
CA PHE A 108 -1.63 5.58 7.62
C PHE A 108 -2.46 6.67 6.92
N ALA A 109 -2.24 7.95 7.26
CA ALA A 109 -2.94 9.05 6.61
C ALA A 109 -2.63 9.12 5.12
N THR A 110 -1.38 8.88 4.73
CA THR A 110 -0.97 8.82 3.33
C THR A 110 -1.67 7.67 2.60
N ALA A 111 -1.68 6.49 3.21
CA ALA A 111 -2.35 5.32 2.63
C ALA A 111 -3.85 5.57 2.48
N TYR A 112 -4.47 6.21 3.47
CA TYR A 112 -5.88 6.56 3.41
C TYR A 112 -6.18 7.53 2.27
N TYR A 113 -5.30 8.51 2.06
CA TYR A 113 -5.48 9.46 0.97
C TYR A 113 -5.49 8.75 -0.39
N ILE A 114 -4.55 7.85 -0.61
CA ILE A 114 -4.47 7.09 -1.85
C ILE A 114 -5.69 6.16 -1.99
N PHE A 115 -6.09 5.52 -0.91
CA PHE A 115 -7.28 4.68 -0.87
C PHE A 115 -8.51 5.47 -1.32
N ALA A 116 -8.71 6.68 -0.76
CA ALA A 116 -9.85 7.51 -1.08
C ALA A 116 -9.84 7.97 -2.55
N GLU A 117 -8.65 8.29 -3.08
CA GLU A 117 -8.52 8.67 -4.48
C GLU A 117 -8.91 7.52 -5.42
N ILE A 118 -8.44 6.33 -5.13
CA ILE A 118 -8.71 5.15 -5.95
C ILE A 118 -10.19 4.79 -5.91
N GLU A 119 -10.80 4.84 -4.73
CA GLU A 119 -12.21 4.57 -4.56
C GLU A 119 -13.06 5.61 -5.31
N ARG A 120 -12.69 6.88 -5.20
CA ARG A 120 -13.38 7.95 -5.89
C ARG A 120 -13.31 7.77 -7.42
N ASP A 121 -12.23 7.23 -7.93
CA ASP A 121 -12.05 6.99 -9.36
C ASP A 121 -12.78 5.72 -9.84
N GLY A 122 -13.53 5.06 -8.97
CA GLY A 122 -14.40 3.96 -9.34
C GLY A 122 -13.82 2.57 -9.21
N PHE A 123 -12.66 2.42 -8.60
CA PHE A 123 -12.04 1.09 -8.41
C PHE A 123 -12.44 0.49 -7.07
N PRO A 124 -12.64 -0.84 -7.01
CA PRO A 124 -12.86 -1.49 -5.72
C PRO A 124 -11.62 -1.31 -4.84
N ALA A 125 -11.85 -0.93 -3.60
CA ALA A 125 -10.75 -0.69 -2.67
C ALA A 125 -11.15 -1.15 -1.27
N ARG A 126 -10.22 -1.80 -0.57
CA ARG A 126 -10.42 -2.29 0.78
C ARG A 126 -9.27 -1.89 1.68
N MET A 127 -9.58 -1.50 2.90
CA MET A 127 -8.56 -1.17 3.89
C MET A 127 -8.53 -2.26 4.94
N LEU A 128 -7.35 -2.85 5.13
CA LEU A 128 -7.18 -3.91 6.10
C LEU A 128 -6.53 -3.32 7.36
N PRO A 129 -7.22 -3.39 8.50
CA PRO A 129 -6.64 -2.90 9.75
C PRO A 129 -5.48 -3.80 10.16
N GLY A 130 -4.53 -3.22 10.87
CA GLY A 130 -3.40 -3.94 11.40
C GLY A 130 -3.10 -3.48 12.82
N VAL A 131 -2.06 -4.06 13.40
CA VAL A 131 -1.58 -3.65 14.71
C VAL A 131 -0.86 -2.32 14.58
N THR A 132 -1.28 -1.31 15.35
CA THR A 132 -0.61 -0.01 15.36
C THR A 132 0.48 0.00 16.43
N SER A 133 1.40 0.96 16.33
CA SER A 133 2.44 1.11 17.35
C SER A 133 1.86 1.42 18.73
N VAL A 134 0.73 2.11 18.79
CA VAL A 134 0.04 2.40 20.04
C VAL A 134 -0.54 1.12 20.64
N ALA A 135 -1.14 0.27 19.82
CA ALA A 135 -1.75 -0.97 20.28
C ALA A 135 -0.70 -2.04 20.63
N ALA A 136 0.51 -1.93 20.12
CA ALA A 136 1.58 -2.89 20.35
C ALA A 136 2.36 -2.62 21.64
N VAL A 137 2.10 -1.51 22.30
CA VAL A 137 2.80 -1.14 23.56
C VAL A 137 2.29 -1.94 24.74
#